data_2d6fc7f265de27923f5919c49a46b79f
#
_entry.id   2d6fc7f265de27923f5919c49a46b79f
#
_cell.length_a   1.000
_cell.length_b   1.000
_cell.length_c   1.000
_cell.angle_alpha   90.00
_cell.angle_beta   90.00
_cell.angle_gamma   90.00
#
_symmetry.space_group_name_H-M   'P 1'
#
loop_
_entity.id
_entity.type
_entity.pdbx_description
1 polymer ?
#
loop_
_entity_poly.entity_id
_entity_poly.type
_entity_poly.pdbx_seq_one_letter_code
_entity_poly.pdbx_strand_id
1 'polypeptide(L)'
;MARSYANIFLKGGEAVEQEQKWIRAIQRHGSREAAEHLIGVYYDEIYRFVYRQTGSREDALDLTQSIFIAALRSLPGYRAVKASFRTWLYRIAANKVIDARRRARPVPVPWEEA
;
A
#
# COMPACT_ATOMS: atom_id res chain seq x y z
N MET A 1 -2.11 3.35 -18.93
CA MET A 1 -2.94 3.74 -17.78
C MET A 1 -2.35 4.92 -17.07
N ALA A 2 -3.20 5.79 -16.61
CA ALA A 2 -2.78 7.09 -16.10
C ALA A 2 -2.69 7.12 -14.59
N ARG A 3 -2.24 6.04 -13.97
CA ARG A 3 -2.29 5.92 -12.52
C ARG A 3 -1.48 6.97 -11.79
N SER A 4 -0.32 7.31 -12.30
CA SER A 4 0.56 8.24 -11.61
C SER A 4 0.61 9.61 -12.26
N TYR A 5 -0.34 9.88 -13.14
CA TYR A 5 -0.26 11.11 -13.90
C TYR A 5 -0.33 12.36 -13.01
N ALA A 6 -0.97 12.26 -11.86
CA ALA A 6 -1.03 13.40 -10.96
C ALA A 6 0.36 13.82 -10.52
N ASN A 7 1.24 12.85 -10.30
CA ASN A 7 2.61 13.15 -9.91
C ASN A 7 3.44 13.66 -11.07
N ILE A 8 3.04 13.33 -12.31
CA ILE A 8 3.75 13.78 -13.49
C ILE A 8 3.53 15.28 -13.71
N PHE A 9 2.32 15.74 -13.49
CA PHE A 9 1.95 17.12 -13.82
C PHE A 9 2.03 18.09 -12.65
N LEU A 10 2.12 17.58 -11.41
CA LEU A 10 2.16 18.43 -10.23
C LEU A 10 3.57 18.53 -9.70
N LYS A 11 3.92 19.72 -9.23
CA LYS A 11 5.17 19.89 -8.51
C LYS A 11 5.06 19.21 -7.15
N GLY A 12 6.20 18.93 -6.52
CA GLY A 12 6.25 18.18 -5.28
C GLY A 12 5.27 18.67 -4.23
N GLY A 13 5.24 19.98 -3.98
CA GLY A 13 4.33 20.54 -2.98
C GLY A 13 2.88 20.38 -3.34
N GLU A 14 2.56 20.58 -4.63
CA GLU A 14 1.19 20.43 -5.10
C GLU A 14 0.73 18.98 -5.03
N ALA A 15 1.65 18.06 -5.32
CA ALA A 15 1.32 16.63 -5.23
C ALA A 15 1.01 16.24 -3.80
N VAL A 16 1.76 16.73 -2.83
CA VAL A 16 1.51 16.46 -1.42
C VAL A 16 0.18 17.04 -0.98
N GLU A 17 -0.13 18.26 -1.39
CA GLU A 17 -1.40 18.88 -1.06
C GLU A 17 -2.58 18.10 -1.63
N GLN A 18 -2.44 17.67 -2.87
CA GLN A 18 -3.48 16.89 -3.52
C GLN A 18 -3.69 15.57 -2.82
N GLU A 19 -2.62 14.92 -2.45
CA GLU A 19 -2.67 13.65 -1.72
C GLU A 19 -3.39 13.83 -0.40
N GLN A 20 -3.08 14.89 0.34
CA GLN A 20 -3.73 15.14 1.62
C GLN A 20 -5.20 15.43 1.47
N LYS A 21 -5.60 16.07 0.38
CA LYS A 21 -7.02 16.29 0.09
C LYS A 21 -7.75 14.97 -0.11
N TRP A 22 -7.15 14.05 -0.87
CA TRP A 22 -7.75 12.73 -1.06
C TRP A 22 -7.87 11.99 0.27
N ILE A 23 -6.82 12.03 1.07
CA ILE A 23 -6.83 11.34 2.37
C ILE A 23 -7.95 11.88 3.23
N ARG A 24 -8.08 13.20 3.32
CA ARG A 24 -9.13 13.80 4.13
C ARG A 24 -10.53 13.46 3.61
N ALA A 25 -10.70 13.44 2.29
CA ALA A 25 -11.98 13.08 1.71
C ALA A 25 -12.37 11.64 2.06
N ILE A 26 -11.39 10.74 2.05
CA ILE A 26 -11.64 9.36 2.45
C ILE A 26 -11.97 9.29 3.93
N GLN A 27 -11.18 9.97 4.77
CA GLN A 27 -11.36 9.92 6.21
C GLN A 27 -12.68 10.52 6.66
N ARG A 28 -13.12 11.59 6.00
CA ARG A 28 -14.33 12.31 6.41
C ARG A 28 -15.59 11.79 5.77
N HIS A 29 -15.48 11.35 4.53
CA HIS A 29 -16.69 11.04 3.73
C HIS A 29 -16.66 9.65 3.11
N GLY A 30 -15.60 8.90 3.30
CA GLY A 30 -15.48 7.60 2.65
C GLY A 30 -15.46 7.71 1.14
N SER A 31 -14.84 8.77 0.60
CA SER A 31 -14.88 9.06 -0.82
C SER A 31 -14.22 7.95 -1.63
N ARG A 32 -15.01 7.27 -2.46
CA ARG A 32 -14.51 6.24 -3.34
C ARG A 32 -13.62 6.84 -4.43
N GLU A 33 -14.02 7.96 -4.96
CA GLU A 33 -13.24 8.63 -6.01
C GLU A 33 -11.85 9.00 -5.50
N ALA A 34 -11.79 9.58 -4.30
CA ALA A 34 -10.51 9.94 -3.70
C ALA A 34 -9.65 8.70 -3.46
N ALA A 35 -10.28 7.60 -3.03
CA ALA A 35 -9.55 6.34 -2.82
C ALA A 35 -8.98 5.82 -4.13
N GLU A 36 -9.74 5.88 -5.21
CA GLU A 36 -9.25 5.42 -6.50
C GLU A 36 -8.06 6.24 -6.98
N HIS A 37 -8.10 7.54 -6.78
CA HIS A 37 -6.97 8.40 -7.14
C HIS A 37 -5.75 8.08 -6.29
N LEU A 38 -5.94 7.95 -4.99
CA LEU A 38 -4.84 7.69 -4.08
C LEU A 38 -4.18 6.35 -4.40
N ILE A 39 -4.98 5.32 -4.59
CA ILE A 39 -4.46 4.01 -4.96
C ILE A 39 -3.73 4.09 -6.30
N GLY A 40 -4.31 4.82 -7.25
CA GLY A 40 -3.71 4.96 -8.57
C GLY A 40 -2.32 5.56 -8.55
N VAL A 41 -2.06 6.46 -7.60
CA VAL A 41 -0.73 7.06 -7.49
C VAL A 41 0.31 6.05 -7.05
N TYR A 42 -0.08 5.12 -6.15
CA TYR A 42 0.89 4.24 -5.51
C TYR A 42 0.87 2.81 -6.02
N TYR A 43 -0.12 2.44 -6.84
CA TYR A 43 -0.30 1.04 -7.20
C TYR A 43 0.92 0.41 -7.84
N ASP A 44 1.47 1.06 -8.86
CA ASP A 44 2.57 0.47 -9.61
C ASP A 44 3.82 0.30 -8.75
N GLU A 45 4.09 1.27 -7.89
CA GLU A 45 5.28 1.17 -7.07
C GLU A 45 5.13 0.11 -5.98
N ILE A 46 3.95 -0.02 -5.39
CA ILE A 46 3.71 -1.08 -4.40
C ILE A 46 3.76 -2.45 -5.08
N TYR A 47 3.15 -2.56 -6.26
CA TYR A 47 3.21 -3.82 -7.00
C TYR A 47 4.65 -4.23 -7.28
N ARG A 48 5.49 -3.30 -7.73
CA ARG A 48 6.89 -3.61 -8.02
C ARG A 48 7.64 -4.03 -6.76
N PHE A 49 7.37 -3.35 -5.65
CA PHE A 49 7.97 -3.73 -4.38
C PHE A 49 7.59 -5.17 -4.01
N VAL A 50 6.31 -5.46 -4.10
CA VAL A 50 5.79 -6.77 -3.74
C VAL A 50 6.30 -7.85 -4.70
N TYR A 51 6.33 -7.54 -5.98
CA TYR A 51 6.81 -8.49 -6.97
C TYR A 51 8.26 -8.90 -6.70
N ARG A 52 9.09 -7.94 -6.32
CA ARG A 52 10.49 -8.25 -5.99
C ARG A 52 10.60 -9.18 -4.79
N GLN A 53 9.61 -9.13 -3.91
CA GLN A 53 9.61 -9.98 -2.72
C GLN A 53 9.06 -11.37 -3.00
N THR A 54 8.11 -11.49 -3.90
CA THR A 54 7.42 -12.77 -4.13
C THR A 54 7.95 -13.53 -5.34
N GLY A 55 8.42 -12.80 -6.35
CA GLY A 55 8.86 -13.42 -7.60
C GLY A 55 7.75 -14.02 -8.43
N SER A 56 6.51 -13.85 -8.01
CA SER A 56 5.35 -14.43 -8.68
C SER A 56 4.36 -13.32 -9.01
N ARG A 57 3.98 -13.26 -10.29
CA ARG A 57 3.03 -12.25 -10.74
C ARG A 57 1.68 -12.38 -10.06
N GLU A 58 1.17 -13.60 -9.98
CA GLU A 58 -0.11 -13.85 -9.34
C GLU A 58 -0.09 -13.48 -7.87
N ASP A 59 0.96 -13.93 -7.16
CA ASP A 59 1.08 -13.62 -5.75
C ASP A 59 1.22 -12.13 -5.52
N ALA A 60 1.98 -11.45 -6.40
CA ALA A 60 2.17 -10.02 -6.26
C ALA A 60 0.87 -9.26 -6.45
N LEU A 61 0.03 -9.68 -7.41
CA LEU A 61 -1.26 -9.04 -7.63
C LEU A 61 -2.16 -9.21 -6.43
N ASP A 62 -2.27 -10.44 -5.92
CA ASP A 62 -3.12 -10.71 -4.77
C ASP A 62 -2.66 -9.94 -3.55
N LEU A 63 -1.36 -9.94 -3.33
CA LEU A 63 -0.80 -9.28 -2.15
C LEU A 63 -0.94 -7.77 -2.24
N THR A 64 -0.76 -7.21 -3.44
CA THR A 64 -0.94 -5.78 -3.64
C THR A 64 -2.38 -5.37 -3.32
N GLN A 65 -3.35 -6.16 -3.76
CA GLN A 65 -4.74 -5.89 -3.43
C GLN A 65 -4.98 -5.93 -1.93
N SER A 66 -4.43 -6.94 -1.26
CA SER A 66 -4.56 -7.06 0.20
C SER A 66 -3.96 -5.86 0.91
N ILE A 67 -2.83 -5.36 0.40
CA ILE A 67 -2.19 -4.19 1.00
C ILE A 67 -3.10 -2.96 0.91
N PHE A 68 -3.68 -2.72 -0.27
CA PHE A 68 -4.53 -1.54 -0.42
C PHE A 68 -5.85 -1.68 0.34
N ILE A 69 -6.39 -2.88 0.44
CA ILE A 69 -7.57 -3.10 1.27
C ILE A 69 -7.24 -2.79 2.73
N ALA A 70 -6.11 -3.30 3.22
CA ALA A 70 -5.69 -3.03 4.59
C ALA A 70 -5.44 -1.56 4.82
N ALA A 71 -4.82 -0.89 3.83
CA ALA A 71 -4.55 0.54 3.93
C ALA A 71 -5.84 1.35 4.04
N LEU A 72 -6.81 1.05 3.19
CA LEU A 72 -8.08 1.78 3.23
C LEU A 72 -8.82 1.54 4.54
N ARG A 73 -8.78 0.32 5.05
CA ARG A 73 -9.42 0.02 6.33
C ARG A 73 -8.76 0.74 7.50
N SER A 74 -7.46 0.93 7.42
CA SER A 74 -6.70 1.56 8.51
C SER A 74 -6.61 3.06 8.36
N LEU A 75 -7.03 3.60 7.21
CA LEU A 75 -6.85 5.01 6.91
C LEU A 75 -7.51 5.95 7.92
N PRO A 76 -8.66 5.61 8.53
CA PRO A 76 -9.22 6.50 9.56
C PRO A 76 -8.25 6.82 10.69
N GLY A 77 -7.31 5.92 10.97
CA GLY A 77 -6.33 6.14 12.02
C GLY A 77 -5.03 6.77 11.56
N TYR A 78 -4.88 6.99 10.27
CA TYR A 78 -3.66 7.59 9.75
C TYR A 78 -3.55 9.06 10.16
N ARG A 79 -2.35 9.48 10.56
CA ARG A 79 -2.09 10.85 10.96
C ARG A 79 -0.83 11.36 10.27
N ALA A 80 -1.03 12.41 9.48
CA ALA A 80 0.06 12.98 8.68
C ALA A 80 1.20 13.52 9.54
N VAL A 81 0.89 13.95 10.78
CA VAL A 81 1.93 14.48 11.66
C VAL A 81 2.90 13.39 12.13
N LYS A 82 2.50 12.13 12.05
CA LYS A 82 3.35 11.05 12.54
C LYS A 82 4.21 10.42 11.46
N ALA A 83 3.71 10.40 10.23
CA ALA A 83 4.47 9.81 9.12
C ALA A 83 3.84 10.27 7.82
N SER A 84 4.66 10.35 6.77
CA SER A 84 4.13 10.59 5.44
C SER A 84 3.25 9.41 5.05
N PHE A 85 2.31 9.64 4.14
CA PHE A 85 1.44 8.57 3.68
C PHE A 85 2.26 7.44 3.05
N ARG A 86 3.28 7.79 2.27
CA ARG A 86 4.14 6.80 1.64
C ARG A 86 4.80 5.90 2.68
N THR A 87 5.38 6.48 3.71
CA THR A 87 6.02 5.70 4.77
C THR A 87 5.01 4.79 5.46
N TRP A 88 3.84 5.33 5.76
CA TRP A 88 2.80 4.58 6.43
C TRP A 88 2.31 3.41 5.56
N LEU A 89 2.13 3.68 4.26
CA LEU A 89 1.71 2.64 3.33
C LEU A 89 2.75 1.51 3.22
N TYR A 90 4.02 1.88 3.17
CA TYR A 90 5.07 0.88 3.06
C TYR A 90 5.20 0.03 4.32
N ARG A 91 4.85 0.56 5.48
CA ARG A 91 4.79 -0.27 6.69
C ARG A 91 3.75 -1.36 6.54
N ILE A 92 2.58 -0.98 6.02
CA ILE A 92 1.52 -1.95 5.79
C ILE A 92 1.99 -2.99 4.77
N ALA A 93 2.61 -2.52 3.69
CA ALA A 93 3.09 -3.41 2.65
C ALA A 93 4.13 -4.40 3.18
N ALA A 94 5.09 -3.90 3.95
CA ALA A 94 6.13 -4.75 4.50
C ALA A 94 5.54 -5.80 5.44
N ASN A 95 4.59 -5.41 6.28
CA ASN A 95 3.97 -6.36 7.19
C ASN A 95 3.21 -7.44 6.44
N LYS A 96 2.53 -7.07 5.37
CA LYS A 96 1.79 -8.05 4.56
C LYS A 96 2.73 -9.01 3.85
N VAL A 97 3.87 -8.51 3.38
CA VAL A 97 4.86 -9.37 2.74
C VAL A 97 5.44 -10.36 3.76
N ILE A 98 5.74 -9.89 4.95
CA ILE A 98 6.27 -10.77 6.00
C ILE A 98 5.25 -11.85 6.35
N ASP A 99 3.99 -11.46 6.50
CA ASP A 99 2.93 -12.43 6.81
C ASP A 99 2.79 -13.46 5.70
N ALA A 100 2.85 -13.02 4.45
CA ALA A 100 2.73 -13.93 3.31
C ALA A 100 3.89 -14.93 3.27
N ARG A 101 5.09 -14.47 3.59
CA ARG A 101 6.25 -15.35 3.63
C ARG A 101 6.13 -16.38 4.73
N ARG A 102 5.62 -16.00 5.88
CA ARG A 102 5.42 -16.94 6.97
C ARG A 102 4.44 -18.03 6.58
N ARG A 103 3.38 -17.67 5.87
CA ARG A 103 2.38 -18.64 5.48
C ARG A 103 2.84 -19.55 4.36
N ALA A 104 3.63 -19.01 3.43
CA ALA A 104 4.08 -19.78 2.28
C ALA A 104 5.20 -20.74 2.62
N ARG A 105 5.98 -20.42 3.64
CA ARG A 105 7.11 -21.25 4.03
C ARG A 105 6.67 -22.29 5.04
N PRO A 106 6.95 -23.56 4.77
CA PRO A 106 6.69 -24.57 5.81
C PRO A 106 7.48 -24.21 7.05
N VAL A 107 6.81 -24.13 8.18
CA VAL A 107 7.48 -23.81 9.42
C VAL A 107 8.18 -25.05 9.92
N PRO A 108 9.51 -25.03 10.04
CA PRO A 108 10.20 -26.21 10.59
C PRO A 108 9.74 -26.39 12.01
N VAL A 109 9.30 -27.57 12.33
CA VAL A 109 8.87 -27.88 13.67
C VAL A 109 10.09 -28.37 14.42
N PRO A 110 10.46 -27.75 15.55
CA PRO A 110 11.71 -28.08 16.20
C PRO A 110 11.92 -29.56 16.48
N TRP A 111 10.86 -30.25 16.83
CA TRP A 111 11.02 -31.67 17.13
C TRP A 111 11.29 -32.52 15.90
N GLU A 112 10.96 -32.00 14.71
CA GLU A 112 11.24 -32.74 13.49
C GLU A 112 12.71 -32.69 13.16
N GLU A 113 13.39 -31.68 13.63
CA GLU A 113 14.80 -31.51 13.36
C GLU A 113 15.66 -32.26 14.38
N ALA A 114 15.06 -32.67 15.46
CA ALA A 114 15.75 -33.42 16.48
C ALA A 114 15.94 -34.92 16.15
#